data_ea0512135b7195cdd6953a423e7dff1e
#
_entry.id   ea0512135b7195cdd6953a423e7dff1e
#
_cell.length_a   1.000
_cell.length_b   1.000
_cell.length_c   1.000
_cell.angle_alpha   90.00
_cell.angle_beta   90.00
_cell.angle_gamma   90.00
#
_symmetry.space_group_name_H-M   'P 1'
#
loop_
_entity.id
_entity.type
_entity.pdbx_description
1 polymer ?
#
loop_
_entity_poly.entity_id
_entity_poly.type
_entity_poly.pdbx_seq_one_letter_code
_entity_poly.pdbx_strand_id
1 'polypeptide(L)'
;MQRILVIRNDKLGDFMLAWPAFSLIKKQNPHSSVTALVPGYTRPVAELCPWIDELIIDDRHKSTLADAVHLSRLIRTGHFDASISLYSEMRTALALWLARVPVRIGPATKLAQVFLNRRLRQKRSLSQKPEYDYNADLVRYFITLSGDEPDSLPAPPFMQFDASEIADIMRAYRHRHNIDADRRLVFIHAGSGGSAINLSLQQFAELIERINQSGRFHFVLTAGPGELDTANALSQLIPAVEHTIYHSTQGLENFSKFIAGCDLFISGSTGPLHIAGALNVPTAAFYPARQSATALRWQTLNHENRRLAFSPEKFGGDRDMQTIDMKPCAERIISMLGRDAATADNVI
;
A
#
# COMPACT_ATOMS: atom_id res chain seq x y z
N MET A 1 -5.07 -30.00 6.34
CA MET A 1 -5.15 -28.58 5.92
C MET A 1 -4.19 -27.81 6.83
N GLN A 2 -3.15 -27.19 6.25
CA GLN A 2 -2.15 -26.45 7.02
C GLN A 2 -2.70 -25.08 7.43
N ARG A 3 -2.59 -24.72 8.70
CA ARG A 3 -3.03 -23.42 9.25
C ARG A 3 -1.84 -22.50 9.43
N ILE A 4 -1.81 -21.40 8.68
CA ILE A 4 -0.69 -20.48 8.61
C ILE A 4 -1.11 -19.11 9.12
N LEU A 5 -0.39 -18.57 10.11
CA LEU A 5 -0.57 -17.22 10.62
C LEU A 5 0.46 -16.28 9.96
N VAL A 6 0.01 -15.29 9.23
CA VAL A 6 0.87 -14.25 8.65
C VAL A 6 0.70 -12.95 9.42
N ILE A 7 1.79 -12.38 9.89
CA ILE A 7 1.76 -11.19 10.74
C ILE A 7 2.27 -9.97 9.96
N ARG A 8 1.41 -8.97 9.78
CA ARG A 8 1.74 -7.65 9.28
C ARG A 8 0.88 -6.61 9.99
N ASN A 9 1.26 -6.30 11.22
CA ASN A 9 0.48 -5.50 12.15
C ASN A 9 1.07 -4.10 12.36
N ASP A 10 1.70 -3.53 11.33
CA ASP A 10 2.24 -2.18 11.32
C ASP A 10 1.33 -1.20 10.54
N LYS A 11 1.78 -0.63 9.44
CA LYS A 11 1.03 0.40 8.70
C LYS A 11 0.24 -0.18 7.52
N LEU A 12 -0.81 0.53 7.09
CA LEU A 12 -1.64 0.13 5.95
C LEU A 12 -0.84 -0.09 4.66
N GLY A 13 0.07 0.83 4.32
CA GLY A 13 0.92 0.68 3.13
C GLY A 13 1.81 -0.56 3.18
N ASP A 14 2.36 -0.85 4.36
CA ASP A 14 3.13 -2.05 4.62
C ASP A 14 2.29 -3.32 4.47
N PHE A 15 1.05 -3.30 4.93
CA PHE A 15 0.11 -4.40 4.77
C PHE A 15 -0.24 -4.63 3.28
N MET A 16 -0.48 -3.56 2.50
CA MET A 16 -0.71 -3.70 1.06
C MET A 16 0.48 -4.37 0.36
N LEU A 17 1.71 -4.02 0.73
CA LEU A 17 2.92 -4.64 0.20
C LEU A 17 3.16 -6.09 0.69
N ALA A 18 2.31 -6.61 1.56
CA ALA A 18 2.32 -8.02 1.97
C ALA A 18 1.39 -8.89 1.10
N TRP A 19 0.49 -8.32 0.30
CA TRP A 19 -0.48 -9.08 -0.50
C TRP A 19 0.15 -10.08 -1.47
N PRO A 20 1.28 -9.78 -2.15
CA PRO A 20 1.99 -10.78 -2.93
C PRO A 20 2.46 -12.00 -2.13
N ALA A 21 2.81 -11.81 -0.85
CA ALA A 21 3.20 -12.90 0.03
C ALA A 21 2.00 -13.82 0.39
N PHE A 22 0.82 -13.24 0.66
CA PHE A 22 -0.41 -14.01 0.86
C PHE A 22 -0.80 -14.80 -0.39
N SER A 23 -0.73 -14.18 -1.56
CA SER A 23 -1.05 -14.84 -2.83
C SER A 23 -0.10 -16.01 -3.12
N LEU A 24 1.20 -15.86 -2.79
CA LEU A 24 2.18 -16.90 -2.97
C LEU A 24 1.89 -18.13 -2.10
N ILE A 25 1.44 -17.94 -0.84
CA ILE A 25 1.03 -19.05 0.04
C ILE A 25 -0.12 -19.82 -0.59
N LYS A 26 -1.17 -19.12 -1.03
CA LYS A 26 -2.35 -19.75 -1.63
C LYS A 26 -2.07 -20.38 -2.99
N LYS A 27 -1.20 -19.79 -3.80
CA LYS A 27 -0.78 -20.38 -5.07
C LYS A 27 -0.03 -21.70 -4.86
N GLN A 28 0.90 -21.72 -3.89
CA GLN A 28 1.69 -22.91 -3.56
C GLN A 28 0.85 -24.02 -2.90
N ASN A 29 -0.06 -23.64 -2.02
CA ASN A 29 -0.94 -24.57 -1.30
C ASN A 29 -2.37 -24.01 -1.21
N PRO A 30 -3.23 -24.24 -2.23
CA PRO A 30 -4.59 -23.71 -2.27
C PRO A 30 -5.47 -24.18 -1.10
N HIS A 31 -5.16 -25.32 -0.51
CA HIS A 31 -5.90 -25.88 0.62
C HIS A 31 -5.42 -25.40 1.99
N SER A 32 -4.40 -24.57 2.07
CA SER A 32 -3.98 -23.97 3.34
C SER A 32 -5.04 -22.98 3.87
N SER A 33 -5.19 -22.90 5.18
CA SER A 33 -5.94 -21.82 5.84
C SER A 33 -4.97 -20.73 6.24
N VAL A 34 -5.16 -19.54 5.70
CA VAL A 34 -4.30 -18.37 5.94
C VAL A 34 -5.04 -17.35 6.81
N THR A 35 -4.54 -17.16 8.01
CA THR A 35 -5.03 -16.12 8.94
C THR A 35 -4.05 -14.94 8.93
N ALA A 36 -4.55 -13.72 8.79
CA ALA A 36 -3.72 -12.53 8.93
C ALA A 36 -3.91 -11.88 10.30
N LEU A 37 -2.80 -11.50 10.94
CA LEU A 37 -2.79 -10.69 12.14
C LEU A 37 -2.50 -9.24 11.74
N VAL A 38 -3.49 -8.36 11.93
CA VAL A 38 -3.47 -6.97 11.46
C VAL A 38 -4.01 -6.00 12.52
N PRO A 39 -3.68 -4.70 12.46
CA PRO A 39 -4.30 -3.70 13.31
C PRO A 39 -5.79 -3.49 12.93
N GLY A 40 -6.61 -3.09 13.90
CA GLY A 40 -8.05 -2.89 13.68
C GLY A 40 -8.40 -1.94 12.54
N TYR A 41 -7.66 -0.85 12.37
CA TYR A 41 -7.92 0.10 11.29
C TYR A 41 -7.62 -0.46 9.89
N THR A 42 -6.82 -1.52 9.77
CA THR A 42 -6.50 -2.20 8.50
C THR A 42 -7.56 -3.25 8.11
N ARG A 43 -8.38 -3.67 9.08
CA ARG A 43 -9.41 -4.72 8.90
C ARG A 43 -10.25 -4.56 7.63
N PRO A 44 -10.83 -3.37 7.30
CA PRO A 44 -11.69 -3.24 6.12
C PRO A 44 -10.99 -3.57 4.80
N VAL A 45 -9.68 -3.31 4.72
CA VAL A 45 -8.88 -3.66 3.54
C VAL A 45 -8.40 -5.10 3.60
N ALA A 46 -8.12 -5.63 4.79
CA ALA A 46 -7.73 -7.04 4.95
C ALA A 46 -8.85 -8.00 4.56
N GLU A 47 -10.12 -7.64 4.80
CA GLU A 47 -11.31 -8.38 4.37
C GLU A 47 -11.49 -8.42 2.85
N LEU A 48 -10.88 -7.48 2.10
CA LEU A 48 -10.86 -7.47 0.64
C LEU A 48 -9.78 -8.36 0.02
N CYS A 49 -8.86 -8.89 0.83
CA CYS A 49 -7.75 -9.71 0.32
C CYS A 49 -8.22 -11.15 0.04
N PRO A 50 -8.23 -11.61 -1.23
CA PRO A 50 -8.80 -12.91 -1.58
C PRO A 50 -7.98 -14.11 -1.09
N TRP A 51 -6.79 -13.87 -0.54
CA TRP A 51 -5.88 -14.91 -0.04
C TRP A 51 -5.83 -14.99 1.49
N ILE A 52 -6.73 -14.28 2.18
CA ILE A 52 -6.88 -14.33 3.63
C ILE A 52 -8.21 -14.99 3.93
N ASP A 53 -8.20 -16.07 4.72
CA ASP A 53 -9.41 -16.77 5.11
C ASP A 53 -9.96 -16.27 6.45
N GLU A 54 -9.07 -15.87 7.38
CA GLU A 54 -9.44 -15.42 8.71
C GLU A 54 -8.59 -14.23 9.16
N LEU A 55 -9.10 -13.44 10.10
CA LEU A 55 -8.39 -12.29 10.67
C LEU A 55 -8.27 -12.43 12.19
N ILE A 56 -7.09 -12.12 12.71
CA ILE A 56 -6.89 -11.78 14.10
C ILE A 56 -6.61 -10.28 14.18
N ILE A 57 -7.44 -9.56 14.92
CA ILE A 57 -7.28 -8.12 15.10
C ILE A 57 -6.38 -7.87 16.30
N ASP A 58 -5.32 -7.11 16.06
CA ASP A 58 -4.34 -6.71 17.06
C ASP A 58 -4.69 -5.32 17.60
N ASP A 59 -5.54 -5.27 18.60
CA ASP A 59 -5.94 -4.04 19.28
C ASP A 59 -4.85 -3.60 20.26
N ARG A 60 -3.82 -2.94 19.73
CA ARG A 60 -2.71 -2.45 20.52
C ARG A 60 -3.14 -1.36 21.48
N HIS A 61 -3.02 -1.64 22.77
CA HIS A 61 -3.18 -0.62 23.78
C HIS A 61 -1.83 -0.17 24.36
N LYS A 62 -0.93 -1.11 24.65
CA LYS A 62 0.42 -0.86 25.19
C LYS A 62 1.31 -2.06 24.86
N SER A 63 2.59 -1.84 24.53
CA SER A 63 3.56 -2.95 24.28
C SER A 63 4.05 -3.57 25.58
N THR A 64 3.14 -4.13 26.38
CA THR A 64 3.45 -4.74 27.67
C THR A 64 3.52 -6.26 27.58
N LEU A 65 4.06 -6.90 28.61
CA LEU A 65 4.03 -8.35 28.75
C LEU A 65 2.59 -8.88 28.81
N ALA A 66 1.69 -8.14 29.46
CA ALA A 66 0.27 -8.49 29.53
C ALA A 66 -0.37 -8.54 28.14
N ASP A 67 -0.03 -7.59 27.26
CA ASP A 67 -0.51 -7.58 25.88
C ASP A 67 0.04 -8.74 25.06
N ALA A 68 1.30 -9.14 25.28
CA ALA A 68 1.87 -10.34 24.66
C ALA A 68 1.14 -11.62 25.12
N VAL A 69 0.82 -11.72 26.41
CA VAL A 69 0.05 -12.84 26.97
C VAL A 69 -1.37 -12.85 26.40
N HIS A 70 -2.04 -11.69 26.32
CA HIS A 70 -3.37 -11.58 25.70
C HIS A 70 -3.35 -12.06 24.26
N LEU A 71 -2.45 -11.50 23.44
CA LEU A 71 -2.28 -11.88 22.04
C LEU A 71 -1.95 -13.38 21.88
N SER A 72 -1.14 -13.95 22.79
CA SER A 72 -0.81 -15.37 22.76
C SER A 72 -2.03 -16.28 22.97
N ARG A 73 -3.02 -15.85 23.77
CA ARG A 73 -4.28 -16.57 23.94
C ARG A 73 -5.11 -16.57 22.67
N LEU A 74 -5.21 -15.43 21.99
CA LEU A 74 -5.90 -15.31 20.70
C LEU A 74 -5.21 -16.19 19.63
N ILE A 75 -3.89 -16.15 19.55
CA ILE A 75 -3.14 -16.99 18.60
C ILE A 75 -3.33 -18.48 18.89
N ARG A 76 -3.36 -18.87 20.15
CA ARG A 76 -3.48 -20.29 20.53
C ARG A 76 -4.80 -20.92 20.09
N THR A 77 -5.90 -20.18 20.06
CA THR A 77 -7.20 -20.69 19.61
C THR A 77 -7.20 -21.07 18.12
N GLY A 78 -6.30 -20.47 17.32
CA GLY A 78 -6.17 -20.76 15.90
C GLY A 78 -5.44 -22.06 15.56
N HIS A 79 -4.77 -22.72 16.52
CA HIS A 79 -4.02 -23.99 16.32
C HIS A 79 -3.12 -23.96 15.07
N PHE A 80 -2.31 -22.91 14.94
CA PHE A 80 -1.46 -22.70 13.76
C PHE A 80 -0.27 -23.67 13.72
N ASP A 81 -0.02 -24.25 12.55
CA ASP A 81 1.16 -25.10 12.28
C ASP A 81 2.40 -24.24 12.07
N ALA A 82 2.23 -23.05 11.46
CA ALA A 82 3.31 -22.11 11.19
C ALA A 82 2.86 -20.66 11.36
N SER A 83 3.83 -19.81 11.66
CA SER A 83 3.67 -18.35 11.61
C SER A 83 4.78 -17.71 10.80
N ILE A 84 4.43 -16.71 10.00
CA ILE A 84 5.36 -15.92 9.18
C ILE A 84 5.24 -14.45 9.58
N SER A 85 6.23 -13.96 10.32
CA SER A 85 6.30 -12.56 10.76
C SER A 85 6.94 -11.71 9.68
N LEU A 86 6.13 -10.98 8.91
CA LEU A 86 6.64 -10.05 7.90
C LEU A 86 7.18 -8.77 8.53
N TYR A 87 6.75 -8.46 9.73
CA TYR A 87 7.23 -7.37 10.57
C TYR A 87 7.82 -7.89 11.87
N SER A 88 9.02 -7.42 12.23
CA SER A 88 9.73 -7.88 13.44
C SER A 88 9.43 -6.98 14.64
N GLU A 89 8.61 -7.49 15.57
CA GLU A 89 8.24 -6.85 16.82
C GLU A 89 8.41 -7.82 18.01
N MET A 90 8.93 -7.31 19.13
CA MET A 90 9.21 -8.11 20.31
C MET A 90 7.95 -8.74 20.91
N ARG A 91 6.90 -7.95 21.09
CA ARG A 91 5.62 -8.36 21.67
C ARG A 91 4.98 -9.51 20.88
N THR A 92 4.91 -9.36 19.57
CA THR A 92 4.33 -10.36 18.67
C THR A 92 5.16 -11.64 18.64
N ALA A 93 6.49 -11.53 18.57
CA ALA A 93 7.37 -12.71 18.59
C ALA A 93 7.27 -13.48 19.91
N LEU A 94 7.19 -12.78 21.05
CA LEU A 94 6.95 -13.37 22.36
C LEU A 94 5.57 -14.05 22.41
N ALA A 95 4.53 -13.42 21.88
CA ALA A 95 3.18 -14.00 21.84
C ALA A 95 3.14 -15.31 21.04
N LEU A 96 3.83 -15.39 19.90
CA LEU A 96 3.95 -16.62 19.11
C LEU A 96 4.65 -17.73 19.89
N TRP A 97 5.71 -17.40 20.63
CA TRP A 97 6.42 -18.35 21.46
C TRP A 97 5.56 -18.86 22.62
N LEU A 98 4.86 -17.96 23.33
CA LEU A 98 3.92 -18.31 24.39
C LEU A 98 2.73 -19.13 23.87
N ALA A 99 2.25 -18.86 22.67
CA ALA A 99 1.20 -19.62 22.00
C ALA A 99 1.67 -21.01 21.55
N ARG A 100 2.99 -21.28 21.60
CA ARG A 100 3.63 -22.56 21.20
C ARG A 100 3.41 -22.88 19.71
N VAL A 101 3.37 -21.85 18.83
CA VAL A 101 3.32 -22.10 17.38
C VAL A 101 4.58 -22.89 16.98
N PRO A 102 4.46 -24.08 16.35
CA PRO A 102 5.61 -24.97 16.12
C PRO A 102 6.69 -24.36 15.22
N VAL A 103 6.30 -23.76 14.09
CA VAL A 103 7.20 -23.11 13.14
C VAL A 103 7.00 -21.59 13.21
N ARG A 104 8.04 -20.86 13.59
CA ARG A 104 7.99 -19.39 13.75
C ARG A 104 9.05 -18.74 12.89
N ILE A 105 8.63 -18.24 11.73
CA ILE A 105 9.51 -17.63 10.71
C ILE A 105 9.50 -16.11 10.84
N GLY A 106 10.63 -15.50 10.60
CA GLY A 106 10.74 -14.04 10.52
C GLY A 106 12.16 -13.57 10.23
N PRO A 107 12.34 -12.23 10.11
CA PRO A 107 13.65 -11.66 9.86
C PRO A 107 14.62 -11.89 11.02
N ALA A 108 15.85 -12.26 10.69
CA ALA A 108 16.96 -12.38 11.66
C ALA A 108 17.49 -10.99 12.04
N THR A 109 16.63 -10.16 12.63
CA THR A 109 16.94 -8.78 13.02
C THR A 109 16.35 -8.45 14.38
N LYS A 110 16.93 -7.51 15.11
CA LYS A 110 16.50 -7.06 16.43
C LYS A 110 16.46 -8.20 17.46
N LEU A 111 16.13 -7.89 18.70
CA LEU A 111 16.02 -8.88 19.78
C LEU A 111 14.83 -9.82 19.60
N ALA A 112 13.79 -9.41 18.89
CA ALA A 112 12.60 -10.23 18.63
C ALA A 112 12.93 -11.61 18.03
N GLN A 113 14.04 -11.72 17.28
CA GLN A 113 14.47 -12.96 16.64
C GLN A 113 14.74 -14.13 17.63
N VAL A 114 14.96 -13.87 18.92
CA VAL A 114 15.23 -14.94 19.92
C VAL A 114 14.02 -15.86 20.10
N PHE A 115 12.81 -15.37 19.87
CA PHE A 115 11.57 -16.12 19.95
C PHE A 115 11.17 -16.85 18.65
N LEU A 116 11.93 -16.59 17.55
CA LEU A 116 11.76 -17.27 16.26
C LEU A 116 12.67 -18.49 16.17
N ASN A 117 12.18 -19.59 15.63
CA ASN A 117 12.99 -20.81 15.44
C ASN A 117 13.41 -21.05 13.98
N ARG A 118 12.89 -20.27 13.05
CA ARG A 118 13.32 -20.22 11.64
C ARG A 118 13.54 -18.76 11.26
N ARG A 119 14.76 -18.41 10.95
CA ARG A 119 15.19 -17.01 10.79
C ARG A 119 15.84 -16.79 9.44
N LEU A 120 15.37 -15.76 8.71
CA LEU A 120 15.95 -15.36 7.44
C LEU A 120 16.70 -14.04 7.59
N ARG A 121 17.97 -14.01 7.20
CA ARG A 121 18.77 -12.78 7.23
C ARG A 121 18.41 -11.90 6.04
N GLN A 122 17.80 -10.76 6.31
CA GLN A 122 17.38 -9.76 5.33
C GLN A 122 18.02 -8.41 5.67
N LYS A 123 18.64 -7.77 4.68
CA LYS A 123 19.27 -6.45 4.85
C LYS A 123 18.32 -5.33 4.41
N ARG A 124 17.08 -5.31 4.96
CA ARG A 124 16.01 -4.35 4.56
C ARG A 124 16.43 -2.89 4.66
N SER A 125 17.28 -2.52 5.63
CA SER A 125 17.80 -1.15 5.78
C SER A 125 18.63 -0.66 4.61
N LEU A 126 19.16 -1.56 3.79
CA LEU A 126 19.94 -1.23 2.59
C LEU A 126 19.06 -1.00 1.36
N SER A 127 17.76 -1.27 1.43
CA SER A 127 16.78 -1.05 0.35
C SER A 127 17.22 -1.59 -1.02
N GLN A 128 17.79 -2.80 -1.03
CA GLN A 128 18.32 -3.44 -2.25
C GLN A 128 17.24 -4.01 -3.16
N LYS A 129 16.01 -4.16 -2.64
CA LYS A 129 14.84 -4.66 -3.36
C LYS A 129 13.54 -4.13 -2.75
N PRO A 130 12.41 -4.32 -3.45
CA PRO A 130 11.10 -3.90 -2.95
C PRO A 130 10.71 -4.56 -1.63
N GLU A 131 9.93 -3.85 -0.82
CA GLU A 131 9.42 -4.39 0.46
C GLU A 131 8.53 -5.62 0.24
N TYR A 132 7.71 -5.64 -0.83
CA TYR A 132 6.90 -6.80 -1.16
C TYR A 132 7.75 -8.05 -1.48
N ASP A 133 8.94 -7.87 -2.04
CA ASP A 133 9.83 -8.98 -2.36
C ASP A 133 10.56 -9.49 -1.09
N TYR A 134 10.90 -8.58 -0.15
CA TYR A 134 11.35 -9.01 1.18
C TYR A 134 10.28 -9.80 1.94
N ASN A 135 9.00 -9.44 1.78
CA ASN A 135 7.90 -10.19 2.37
C ASN A 135 7.78 -11.57 1.72
N ALA A 136 7.84 -11.62 0.39
CA ALA A 136 7.80 -12.87 -0.36
C ALA A 136 8.96 -13.82 -0.03
N ASP A 137 10.17 -13.31 0.26
CA ASP A 137 11.30 -14.15 0.65
C ASP A 137 11.04 -14.97 1.92
N LEU A 138 10.30 -14.43 2.88
CA LEU A 138 9.96 -15.16 4.10
C LEU A 138 8.99 -16.30 3.78
N VAL A 139 8.09 -16.10 2.82
CA VAL A 139 7.19 -17.15 2.33
C VAL A 139 7.96 -18.16 1.49
N ARG A 140 8.83 -17.73 0.58
CA ARG A 140 9.71 -18.64 -0.18
C ARG A 140 10.52 -19.52 0.77
N TYR A 141 11.10 -18.92 1.81
CA TYR A 141 11.84 -19.67 2.84
C TYR A 141 10.94 -20.68 3.57
N PHE A 142 9.68 -20.32 3.88
CA PHE A 142 8.71 -21.27 4.43
C PHE A 142 8.46 -22.45 3.49
N ILE A 143 8.24 -22.20 2.20
CA ILE A 143 7.98 -23.22 1.19
C ILE A 143 9.19 -24.17 1.07
N THR A 144 10.42 -23.66 1.03
CA THR A 144 11.63 -24.48 0.96
C THR A 144 11.83 -25.38 2.18
N LEU A 145 11.29 -25.01 3.36
CA LEU A 145 11.36 -25.88 4.54
C LEU A 145 10.50 -27.15 4.39
N SER A 146 9.51 -27.14 3.50
CA SER A 146 8.69 -28.32 3.14
C SER A 146 9.32 -29.17 2.02
N GLY A 147 10.46 -28.74 1.45
CA GLY A 147 11.12 -29.42 0.35
C GLY A 147 10.61 -29.02 -1.03
N ASP A 148 9.70 -28.05 -1.10
CA ASP A 148 9.09 -27.57 -2.34
C ASP A 148 9.90 -26.39 -2.94
N GLU A 149 9.81 -26.22 -4.26
CA GLU A 149 10.30 -25.01 -4.94
C GLU A 149 9.23 -23.92 -4.93
N PRO A 150 9.59 -22.68 -4.56
CA PRO A 150 8.61 -21.58 -4.54
C PRO A 150 8.20 -21.15 -5.93
N ASP A 151 6.93 -20.95 -6.15
CA ASP A 151 6.37 -20.32 -7.34
C ASP A 151 6.84 -18.87 -7.54
N SER A 152 6.71 -18.37 -8.77
CA SER A 152 6.85 -16.94 -9.05
C SER A 152 5.69 -16.14 -8.46
N LEU A 153 5.94 -14.88 -8.09
CA LEU A 153 4.89 -13.97 -7.67
C LEU A 153 3.91 -13.74 -8.82
N PRO A 154 2.59 -13.65 -8.54
CA PRO A 154 1.62 -13.28 -9.55
C PRO A 154 1.82 -11.83 -10.00
N ALA A 155 1.35 -11.54 -11.20
CA ALA A 155 1.29 -10.18 -11.72
C ALA A 155 0.10 -9.41 -11.11
N PRO A 156 0.15 -8.06 -11.04
CA PRO A 156 -1.01 -7.25 -10.68
C PRO A 156 -2.14 -7.40 -11.71
N PRO A 157 -3.38 -7.06 -11.35
CA PRO A 157 -3.80 -6.45 -10.09
C PRO A 157 -3.90 -7.46 -8.93
N PHE A 158 -3.63 -6.96 -7.71
CA PHE A 158 -3.80 -7.75 -6.48
C PHE A 158 -5.15 -7.49 -5.81
N MET A 159 -5.81 -6.37 -6.11
CA MET A 159 -7.15 -6.01 -5.66
C MET A 159 -8.03 -5.74 -6.88
N GLN A 160 -9.27 -6.21 -6.86
CA GLN A 160 -10.23 -6.01 -7.95
C GLN A 160 -11.62 -5.78 -7.36
N PHE A 161 -12.40 -4.96 -8.07
CA PHE A 161 -13.82 -4.74 -7.81
C PHE A 161 -14.60 -4.99 -9.09
N ASP A 162 -15.91 -5.16 -8.97
CA ASP A 162 -16.78 -5.27 -10.14
C ASP A 162 -16.74 -3.96 -10.96
N ALA A 163 -16.51 -4.09 -12.26
CA ALA A 163 -16.35 -2.94 -13.15
C ALA A 163 -17.63 -2.11 -13.25
N SER A 164 -18.81 -2.74 -13.17
CA SER A 164 -20.08 -2.03 -13.20
C SER A 164 -20.31 -1.23 -11.92
N GLU A 165 -19.93 -1.78 -10.75
CA GLU A 165 -19.99 -1.06 -9.48
C GLU A 165 -19.09 0.21 -9.51
N ILE A 166 -17.88 0.06 -10.02
CA ILE A 166 -16.96 1.21 -10.13
C ILE A 166 -17.50 2.27 -11.11
N ALA A 167 -18.03 1.84 -12.26
CA ALA A 167 -18.62 2.75 -13.24
C ALA A 167 -19.82 3.52 -12.66
N ASP A 168 -20.64 2.88 -11.85
CA ASP A 168 -21.78 3.52 -11.18
C ASP A 168 -21.32 4.54 -10.13
N ILE A 169 -20.33 4.20 -9.31
CA ILE A 169 -19.72 5.12 -8.34
C ILE A 169 -19.18 6.36 -9.05
N MET A 170 -18.43 6.17 -10.15
CA MET A 170 -17.83 7.29 -10.88
C MET A 170 -18.90 8.14 -11.60
N ARG A 171 -19.92 7.52 -12.17
CA ARG A 171 -21.04 8.23 -12.79
C ARG A 171 -21.79 9.10 -11.78
N ALA A 172 -22.11 8.55 -10.61
CA ALA A 172 -22.76 9.28 -9.53
C ALA A 172 -21.90 10.43 -9.01
N TYR A 173 -20.58 10.22 -8.89
CA TYR A 173 -19.65 11.27 -8.48
C TYR A 173 -19.57 12.40 -9.50
N ARG A 174 -19.39 12.07 -10.79
CA ARG A 174 -19.36 13.06 -11.89
C ARG A 174 -20.65 13.87 -11.96
N HIS A 175 -21.80 13.20 -11.87
CA HIS A 175 -23.10 13.88 -11.88
C HIS A 175 -23.24 14.85 -10.71
N ARG A 176 -22.87 14.42 -9.49
CA ARG A 176 -22.96 15.27 -8.28
C ARG A 176 -22.12 16.55 -8.39
N HIS A 177 -20.98 16.48 -9.05
CA HIS A 177 -20.01 17.57 -9.13
C HIS A 177 -19.97 18.27 -10.50
N ASN A 178 -20.90 17.95 -11.41
CA ASN A 178 -20.98 18.50 -12.77
C ASN A 178 -19.67 18.33 -13.55
N ILE A 179 -19.05 17.14 -13.46
CA ILE A 179 -17.80 16.83 -14.15
C ILE A 179 -18.11 16.22 -15.51
N ASP A 180 -17.60 16.81 -16.60
CA ASP A 180 -17.77 16.29 -17.94
C ASP A 180 -17.24 14.85 -18.07
N ALA A 181 -17.92 14.04 -18.88
CA ALA A 181 -17.58 12.61 -19.03
C ALA A 181 -16.20 12.38 -19.68
N ASP A 182 -15.75 13.31 -20.51
CA ASP A 182 -14.46 13.25 -21.23
C ASP A 182 -13.26 13.78 -20.43
N ARG A 183 -13.49 14.32 -19.22
CA ARG A 183 -12.38 14.71 -18.34
C ARG A 183 -11.79 13.51 -17.63
N ARG A 184 -10.48 13.42 -17.59
CA ARG A 184 -9.78 12.42 -16.79
C ARG A 184 -9.73 12.81 -15.33
N LEU A 185 -9.98 11.84 -14.46
CA LEU A 185 -9.94 12.05 -13.01
C LEU A 185 -8.54 11.79 -12.46
N VAL A 186 -7.85 12.85 -12.06
CA VAL A 186 -6.54 12.78 -11.41
C VAL A 186 -6.70 12.98 -9.91
N PHE A 187 -6.42 11.94 -9.15
CA PHE A 187 -6.55 11.98 -7.69
C PHE A 187 -5.23 12.45 -7.07
N ILE A 188 -5.32 13.43 -6.20
CA ILE A 188 -4.20 14.01 -5.45
C ILE A 188 -4.40 13.73 -3.96
N HIS A 189 -3.49 13.01 -3.35
CA HIS A 189 -3.51 12.76 -1.90
C HIS A 189 -2.30 13.44 -1.25
N ALA A 190 -2.51 14.68 -0.82
CA ALA A 190 -1.47 15.48 -0.18
C ALA A 190 -1.28 15.15 1.30
N GLY A 191 -2.27 14.50 1.93
CA GLY A 191 -2.19 13.99 3.30
C GLY A 191 -1.15 12.88 3.46
N SER A 192 -0.68 12.66 4.67
CA SER A 192 0.23 11.54 4.99
C SER A 192 -0.12 10.84 6.29
N GLY A 193 -1.07 11.35 7.08
CA GLY A 193 -1.39 10.84 8.41
C GLY A 193 -0.14 10.70 9.31
N GLY A 194 0.92 11.49 9.05
CA GLY A 194 2.22 11.34 9.73
C GLY A 194 3.01 10.08 9.34
N SER A 195 2.57 9.33 8.33
CA SER A 195 3.19 8.06 7.93
C SER A 195 4.35 8.22 6.93
N ALA A 196 4.36 9.31 6.16
CA ALA A 196 5.34 9.57 5.11
C ALA A 196 5.73 11.06 5.07
N ILE A 197 6.92 11.32 4.54
CA ILE A 197 7.33 12.66 4.14
C ILE A 197 6.78 12.87 2.73
N ASN A 198 6.11 14.01 2.52
CA ASN A 198 5.42 14.32 1.28
C ASN A 198 5.97 15.61 0.66
N LEU A 199 5.54 15.94 -0.56
CA LEU A 199 5.73 17.26 -1.14
C LEU A 199 5.08 18.34 -0.27
N SER A 200 5.56 19.56 -0.38
CA SER A 200 4.84 20.73 0.14
C SER A 200 3.55 20.98 -0.65
N LEU A 201 2.59 21.67 -0.07
CA LEU A 201 1.36 22.05 -0.78
C LEU A 201 1.63 22.90 -2.00
N GLN A 202 2.66 23.77 -1.95
CA GLN A 202 3.10 24.58 -3.08
C GLN A 202 3.62 23.73 -4.25
N GLN A 203 4.39 22.66 -3.96
CA GLN A 203 4.84 21.74 -5.00
C GLN A 203 3.67 20.93 -5.60
N PHE A 204 2.70 20.51 -4.80
CA PHE A 204 1.48 19.89 -5.31
C PHE A 204 0.69 20.86 -6.19
N ALA A 205 0.53 22.11 -5.78
CA ALA A 205 -0.16 23.13 -6.57
C ALA A 205 0.54 23.37 -7.92
N GLU A 206 1.86 23.57 -7.90
CA GLU A 206 2.66 23.72 -9.13
C GLU A 206 2.52 22.50 -10.06
N LEU A 207 2.57 21.29 -9.52
CA LEU A 207 2.41 20.05 -10.29
C LEU A 207 1.03 19.97 -10.95
N ILE A 208 -0.03 20.28 -10.21
CA ILE A 208 -1.42 20.30 -10.67
C ILE A 208 -1.58 21.31 -11.81
N GLU A 209 -1.10 22.54 -11.63
CA GLU A 209 -1.18 23.59 -12.65
C GLU A 209 -0.48 23.19 -13.95
N ARG A 210 0.71 22.59 -13.85
CA ARG A 210 1.48 22.12 -15.02
C ARG A 210 0.77 20.98 -15.75
N ILE A 211 0.18 20.03 -15.04
CA ILE A 211 -0.59 18.93 -15.64
C ILE A 211 -1.85 19.48 -16.30
N ASN A 212 -2.55 20.42 -15.65
CA ASN A 212 -3.79 21.01 -16.16
C ASN A 212 -3.62 21.71 -17.52
N GLN A 213 -2.44 22.27 -17.82
CA GLN A 213 -2.13 22.93 -19.09
C GLN A 213 -2.10 21.98 -20.28
N SER A 214 -2.00 20.66 -20.07
CA SER A 214 -1.74 19.67 -21.12
C SER A 214 -2.98 18.91 -21.60
N GLY A 215 -4.13 19.11 -20.98
CA GLY A 215 -5.31 18.33 -21.34
C GLY A 215 -6.55 18.63 -20.52
N ARG A 216 -7.57 17.81 -20.72
CA ARG A 216 -8.86 17.91 -20.01
C ARG A 216 -8.83 17.04 -18.78
N PHE A 217 -8.48 17.62 -17.64
CA PHE A 217 -8.42 16.95 -16.35
C PHE A 217 -9.43 17.55 -15.38
N HIS A 218 -9.89 16.72 -14.45
CA HIS A 218 -10.53 17.15 -13.23
C HIS A 218 -9.76 16.57 -12.05
N PHE A 219 -9.28 17.43 -11.16
CA PHE A 219 -8.50 17.00 -10.01
C PHE A 219 -9.39 16.70 -8.82
N VAL A 220 -9.18 15.56 -8.19
CA VAL A 220 -9.88 15.17 -6.96
C VAL A 220 -8.88 15.19 -5.82
N LEU A 221 -8.99 16.19 -4.95
CA LEU A 221 -8.17 16.30 -3.75
C LEU A 221 -8.72 15.37 -2.68
N THR A 222 -8.04 14.25 -2.44
CA THR A 222 -8.52 13.23 -1.51
C THR A 222 -7.99 13.46 -0.10
N ALA A 223 -8.85 13.30 0.91
CA ALA A 223 -8.51 13.43 2.32
C ALA A 223 -9.04 12.24 3.12
N GLY A 224 -8.19 11.63 3.93
CA GLY A 224 -8.56 10.69 4.96
C GLY A 224 -9.04 11.39 6.25
N PRO A 225 -9.35 10.62 7.30
CA PRO A 225 -9.68 11.19 8.61
C PRO A 225 -8.56 12.11 9.12
N GLY A 226 -8.92 13.34 9.49
CA GLY A 226 -7.97 14.34 10.00
C GLY A 226 -7.12 15.05 8.94
N GLU A 227 -7.38 14.84 7.63
CA GLU A 227 -6.60 15.45 6.55
C GLU A 227 -7.37 16.49 5.73
N LEU A 228 -8.63 16.76 6.09
CA LEU A 228 -9.49 17.68 5.35
C LEU A 228 -8.90 19.09 5.27
N ASP A 229 -8.27 19.58 6.34
CA ASP A 229 -7.62 20.90 6.35
C ASP A 229 -6.47 20.99 5.34
N THR A 230 -5.73 19.89 5.16
CA THR A 230 -4.66 19.80 4.15
C THR A 230 -5.24 19.90 2.74
N ALA A 231 -6.35 19.20 2.46
CA ALA A 231 -7.01 19.27 1.16
C ALA A 231 -7.61 20.66 0.90
N ASN A 232 -8.23 21.28 1.90
CA ASN A 232 -8.74 22.65 1.82
C ASN A 232 -7.61 23.68 1.55
N ALA A 233 -6.48 23.54 2.24
CA ALA A 233 -5.34 24.42 2.04
C ALA A 233 -4.75 24.27 0.62
N LEU A 234 -4.67 23.04 0.07
CA LEU A 234 -4.25 22.82 -1.30
C LEU A 234 -5.26 23.42 -2.30
N SER A 235 -6.55 23.25 -2.07
CA SER A 235 -7.63 23.83 -2.88
C SER A 235 -7.49 25.36 -3.02
N GLN A 236 -7.13 26.03 -1.93
CA GLN A 236 -6.91 27.49 -1.96
C GLN A 236 -5.70 27.93 -2.80
N LEU A 237 -4.73 27.05 -3.03
CA LEU A 237 -3.55 27.34 -3.85
C LEU A 237 -3.80 27.17 -5.35
N ILE A 238 -4.89 26.51 -5.75
CA ILE A 238 -5.21 26.22 -7.16
C ILE A 238 -6.60 26.74 -7.59
N PRO A 239 -6.97 27.98 -7.30
CA PRO A 239 -8.33 28.48 -7.53
C PRO A 239 -8.76 28.52 -9.01
N ALA A 240 -7.80 28.54 -9.93
CA ALA A 240 -8.05 28.57 -11.38
C ALA A 240 -8.15 27.17 -12.02
N VAL A 241 -7.92 26.09 -11.25
CA VAL A 241 -7.96 24.72 -11.73
C VAL A 241 -9.27 24.07 -11.32
N GLU A 242 -9.93 23.35 -12.23
CA GLU A 242 -11.15 22.61 -11.90
C GLU A 242 -10.81 21.41 -10.98
N HIS A 243 -11.37 21.45 -9.80
CA HIS A 243 -11.14 20.38 -8.80
C HIS A 243 -12.32 20.25 -7.85
N THR A 244 -12.33 19.12 -7.17
CA THR A 244 -13.24 18.80 -6.06
C THR A 244 -12.47 18.22 -4.90
N ILE A 245 -13.05 18.29 -3.69
CA ILE A 245 -12.49 17.62 -2.51
C ILE A 245 -13.32 16.37 -2.21
N TYR A 246 -12.67 15.23 -2.09
CA TYR A 246 -13.26 13.99 -1.62
C TYR A 246 -12.77 13.67 -0.21
N HIS A 247 -13.64 13.82 0.78
CA HIS A 247 -13.37 13.44 2.17
C HIS A 247 -13.85 12.00 2.41
N SER A 248 -12.91 11.09 2.64
CA SER A 248 -13.17 9.67 2.88
C SER A 248 -13.70 9.46 4.31
N THR A 249 -15.02 9.50 4.48
CA THR A 249 -15.71 9.28 5.76
C THR A 249 -16.38 7.91 5.86
N GLN A 250 -16.48 7.17 4.75
CA GLN A 250 -17.20 5.90 4.65
C GLN A 250 -16.29 4.67 4.77
N GLY A 251 -15.05 4.85 5.26
CA GLY A 251 -14.09 3.78 5.48
C GLY A 251 -13.23 3.43 4.27
N LEU A 252 -12.23 2.58 4.52
CA LEU A 252 -11.20 2.26 3.55
C LEU A 252 -11.71 1.42 2.37
N GLU A 253 -12.73 0.59 2.55
CA GLU A 253 -13.33 -0.19 1.45
C GLU A 253 -13.93 0.75 0.39
N ASN A 254 -14.82 1.67 0.80
CA ASN A 254 -15.41 2.63 -0.12
C ASN A 254 -14.36 3.55 -0.76
N PHE A 255 -13.33 3.91 -0.02
CA PHE A 255 -12.23 4.69 -0.57
C PHE A 255 -11.43 3.89 -1.61
N SER A 256 -11.21 2.59 -1.38
CA SER A 256 -10.54 1.70 -2.35
C SER A 256 -11.35 1.57 -3.65
N LYS A 257 -12.68 1.42 -3.56
CA LYS A 257 -13.58 1.42 -4.71
C LYS A 257 -13.52 2.76 -5.47
N PHE A 258 -13.48 3.87 -4.74
CA PHE A 258 -13.35 5.20 -5.35
C PHE A 258 -12.00 5.38 -6.06
N ILE A 259 -10.89 4.93 -5.45
CA ILE A 259 -9.56 4.93 -6.09
C ILE A 259 -9.54 4.07 -7.36
N ALA A 260 -10.28 2.94 -7.40
CA ALA A 260 -10.33 2.08 -8.58
C ALA A 260 -10.84 2.78 -9.84
N GLY A 261 -11.61 3.86 -9.68
CA GLY A 261 -12.18 4.63 -10.79
C GLY A 261 -11.35 5.84 -11.24
N CYS A 262 -10.16 6.08 -10.71
CA CYS A 262 -9.33 7.21 -11.16
C CYS A 262 -8.38 6.82 -12.30
N ASP A 263 -8.05 7.79 -13.15
CA ASP A 263 -7.12 7.62 -14.26
C ASP A 263 -5.65 7.71 -13.80
N LEU A 264 -5.40 8.40 -12.68
CA LEU A 264 -4.08 8.55 -12.07
C LEU A 264 -4.20 8.88 -10.59
N PHE A 265 -3.37 8.26 -9.76
CA PHE A 265 -3.25 8.57 -8.33
C PHE A 265 -1.86 9.17 -8.03
N ILE A 266 -1.83 10.39 -7.48
CA ILE A 266 -0.60 11.12 -7.15
C ILE A 266 -0.50 11.32 -5.63
N SER A 267 0.60 10.89 -5.02
CA SER A 267 0.82 11.04 -3.59
C SER A 267 2.29 10.81 -3.20
N GLY A 268 2.64 11.09 -1.95
CA GLY A 268 3.80 10.48 -1.30
C GLY A 268 3.58 9.00 -0.99
N SER A 269 4.55 8.35 -0.35
CA SER A 269 4.46 6.92 0.02
C SER A 269 3.47 6.69 1.17
N THR A 270 2.18 6.76 0.87
CA THR A 270 1.05 6.66 1.81
C THR A 270 0.26 5.36 1.64
N GLY A 271 -0.59 5.03 2.61
CA GLY A 271 -1.49 3.87 2.50
C GLY A 271 -2.36 3.88 1.24
N PRO A 272 -3.07 4.97 0.92
CA PRO A 272 -3.87 5.10 -0.30
C PRO A 272 -3.08 4.90 -1.60
N LEU A 273 -1.83 5.36 -1.67
CA LEU A 273 -0.96 5.10 -2.82
C LEU A 273 -0.76 3.59 -3.04
N HIS A 274 -0.55 2.84 -1.97
CA HIS A 274 -0.35 1.39 -2.06
C HIS A 274 -1.64 0.64 -2.40
N ILE A 275 -2.82 1.17 -2.01
CA ILE A 275 -4.12 0.69 -2.49
C ILE A 275 -4.24 0.89 -4.00
N ALA A 276 -3.94 2.10 -4.51
CA ALA A 276 -3.92 2.37 -5.96
C ALA A 276 -2.99 1.42 -6.72
N GLY A 277 -1.80 1.16 -6.15
CA GLY A 277 -0.85 0.19 -6.72
C GLY A 277 -1.38 -1.24 -6.76
N ALA A 278 -2.09 -1.70 -5.71
CA ALA A 278 -2.70 -3.02 -5.67
C ALA A 278 -3.85 -3.19 -6.67
N LEU A 279 -4.58 -2.12 -6.94
CA LEU A 279 -5.63 -2.03 -7.96
C LEU A 279 -5.07 -1.93 -9.39
N ASN A 280 -3.76 -1.84 -9.56
CA ASN A 280 -3.08 -1.56 -10.83
C ASN A 280 -3.50 -0.23 -11.48
N VAL A 281 -3.97 0.73 -10.70
CA VAL A 281 -4.22 2.11 -11.13
C VAL A 281 -2.88 2.79 -11.42
N PRO A 282 -2.76 3.61 -12.47
CA PRO A 282 -1.55 4.41 -12.69
C PRO A 282 -1.19 5.26 -11.49
N THR A 283 0.08 5.25 -11.09
CA THR A 283 0.55 6.00 -9.91
C THR A 283 1.74 6.89 -10.23
N ALA A 284 1.76 8.10 -9.65
CA ALA A 284 2.94 8.95 -9.60
C ALA A 284 3.28 9.24 -8.13
N ALA A 285 4.39 8.70 -7.67
CA ALA A 285 4.73 8.66 -6.26
C ALA A 285 6.01 9.42 -5.95
N PHE A 286 6.00 10.15 -4.83
CA PHE A 286 7.13 10.94 -4.36
C PHE A 286 7.74 10.31 -3.11
N TYR A 287 9.05 10.09 -3.14
CA TYR A 287 9.80 9.40 -2.10
C TYR A 287 10.98 10.25 -1.62
N PRO A 288 11.29 10.27 -0.32
CA PRO A 288 12.49 10.95 0.17
C PRO A 288 13.77 10.22 -0.31
N ALA A 289 14.89 10.94 -0.32
CA ALA A 289 16.21 10.37 -0.64
C ALA A 289 16.83 9.56 0.50
N ARG A 290 16.05 9.12 1.47
CA ARG A 290 16.50 8.39 2.65
C ARG A 290 16.74 6.92 2.31
N GLN A 291 17.90 6.35 2.69
CA GLN A 291 18.26 4.97 2.37
C GLN A 291 17.20 3.93 2.79
N SER A 292 16.51 4.12 3.91
CA SER A 292 15.46 3.21 4.38
C SER A 292 14.08 3.46 3.77
N ALA A 293 13.93 4.52 2.96
CA ALA A 293 12.65 4.95 2.39
C ALA A 293 12.75 5.25 0.88
N THR A 294 13.60 4.52 0.16
CA THR A 294 13.82 4.72 -1.27
C THR A 294 12.60 4.34 -2.11
N ALA A 295 12.49 4.93 -3.30
CA ALA A 295 11.49 4.58 -4.30
C ALA A 295 11.51 3.08 -4.65
N LEU A 296 12.70 2.46 -4.75
CA LEU A 296 12.83 1.02 -5.00
C LEU A 296 12.17 0.20 -3.88
N ARG A 297 12.44 0.54 -2.62
CA ARG A 297 11.91 -0.24 -1.50
C ARG A 297 10.40 -0.13 -1.37
N TRP A 298 9.87 1.08 -1.49
CA TRP A 298 8.46 1.38 -1.25
C TRP A 298 7.66 1.56 -2.54
N GLN A 299 8.18 1.06 -3.67
CA GLN A 299 7.43 1.09 -4.92
C GLN A 299 6.08 0.36 -4.79
N THR A 300 5.11 0.82 -5.53
CA THR A 300 3.76 0.27 -5.60
C THR A 300 3.72 -1.08 -6.33
N LEU A 301 2.62 -1.81 -6.18
CA LEU A 301 2.44 -3.17 -6.74
C LEU A 301 1.99 -3.20 -8.20
N ASN A 302 1.58 -2.07 -8.78
CA ASN A 302 1.14 -2.00 -10.17
C ASN A 302 2.24 -2.36 -11.18
N HIS A 303 1.88 -2.64 -12.41
CA HIS A 303 2.81 -2.88 -13.51
C HIS A 303 3.82 -1.75 -13.64
N GLU A 304 5.03 -2.07 -14.08
CA GLU A 304 6.13 -1.11 -14.17
C GLU A 304 5.82 0.09 -15.07
N ASN A 305 5.12 -0.14 -16.19
CA ASN A 305 4.68 0.91 -17.11
C ASN A 305 3.54 1.79 -16.56
N ARG A 306 2.92 1.40 -15.44
CA ARG A 306 1.83 2.14 -14.77
C ARG A 306 2.28 2.82 -13.48
N ARG A 307 3.57 2.91 -13.22
CA ARG A 307 4.09 3.60 -12.03
C ARG A 307 5.24 4.55 -12.37
N LEU A 308 5.16 5.75 -11.83
CA LEU A 308 6.25 6.72 -11.82
C LEU A 308 6.71 6.94 -10.38
N ALA A 309 8.02 7.02 -10.21
CA ALA A 309 8.64 7.32 -8.94
C ALA A 309 9.58 8.50 -9.08
N PHE A 310 9.46 9.44 -8.15
CA PHE A 310 10.25 10.67 -8.11
C PHE A 310 10.92 10.78 -6.74
N SER A 311 12.18 11.15 -6.73
CA SER A 311 12.97 11.36 -5.52
C SER A 311 13.98 12.49 -5.77
N PRO A 312 14.45 13.17 -4.72
CA PRO A 312 15.59 14.07 -4.84
C PRO A 312 16.82 13.38 -5.46
N GLU A 313 17.62 14.08 -6.21
CA GLU A 313 18.81 13.53 -6.88
C GLU A 313 19.93 13.15 -5.89
N LYS A 314 19.98 13.79 -4.75
CA LYS A 314 21.03 13.57 -3.73
C LYS A 314 20.46 12.93 -2.48
N PHE A 315 21.20 11.96 -1.94
CA PHE A 315 20.95 11.42 -0.61
C PHE A 315 21.26 12.50 0.46
N GLY A 316 20.25 13.23 0.84
CA GLY A 316 20.25 14.23 1.91
C GLY A 316 19.25 13.86 3.01
N GLY A 317 18.94 14.76 3.89
CA GLY A 317 17.91 14.57 4.89
C GLY A 317 16.49 14.63 4.32
N ASP A 318 15.51 14.41 5.17
CA ASP A 318 14.08 14.41 4.82
C ASP A 318 13.60 15.74 4.17
N ARG A 319 14.37 16.82 4.35
CA ARG A 319 14.09 18.16 3.80
C ARG A 319 14.34 18.29 2.29
N ASP A 320 14.98 17.29 1.68
CA ASP A 320 15.37 17.36 0.26
C ASP A 320 14.17 17.22 -0.70
N MET A 321 12.97 16.84 -0.20
CA MET A 321 11.75 16.82 -1.02
C MET A 321 11.48 18.16 -1.72
N GLN A 322 11.88 19.26 -1.12
CA GLN A 322 11.72 20.61 -1.71
C GLN A 322 12.61 20.85 -2.94
N THR A 323 13.63 20.02 -3.14
CA THR A 323 14.54 20.12 -4.31
C THR A 323 14.02 19.40 -5.56
N ILE A 324 12.91 18.67 -5.46
CA ILE A 324 12.29 18.01 -6.59
C ILE A 324 11.67 19.06 -7.51
N ASP A 325 12.18 19.17 -8.75
CA ASP A 325 11.62 20.04 -9.78
C ASP A 325 10.30 19.44 -10.31
N MET A 326 9.22 20.19 -10.22
CA MET A 326 7.89 19.74 -10.66
C MET A 326 7.74 19.73 -12.18
N LYS A 327 8.56 20.47 -12.95
CA LYS A 327 8.46 20.50 -14.40
C LYS A 327 8.75 19.13 -15.04
N PRO A 328 9.91 18.48 -14.83
CA PRO A 328 10.17 17.15 -15.40
C PRO A 328 9.23 16.08 -14.82
N CYS A 329 8.73 16.25 -13.59
CA CYS A 329 7.74 15.36 -13.03
C CYS A 329 6.41 15.43 -13.79
N ALA A 330 5.90 16.64 -14.06
CA ALA A 330 4.70 16.87 -14.85
C ALA A 330 4.83 16.31 -16.28
N GLU A 331 5.95 16.56 -16.96
CA GLU A 331 6.21 16.06 -18.31
C GLU A 331 6.13 14.53 -18.39
N ARG A 332 6.73 13.83 -17.43
CA ARG A 332 6.67 12.36 -17.36
C ARG A 332 5.27 11.85 -17.06
N ILE A 333 4.53 12.51 -16.17
CA ILE A 333 3.13 12.16 -15.83
C ILE A 333 2.24 12.34 -17.07
N ILE A 334 2.34 13.46 -17.77
CA ILE A 334 1.59 13.74 -18.99
C ILE A 334 1.89 12.68 -20.07
N SER A 335 3.17 12.34 -20.25
CA SER A 335 3.58 11.28 -21.19
C SER A 335 2.99 9.92 -20.84
N MET A 336 2.88 9.56 -19.55
CA MET A 336 2.25 8.31 -19.11
C MET A 336 0.75 8.31 -19.41
N LEU A 337 0.06 9.41 -19.10
CA LEU A 337 -1.37 9.58 -19.39
C LEU A 337 -1.66 9.54 -20.92
N GLY A 338 -0.79 10.09 -21.75
CA GLY A 338 -0.93 10.06 -23.20
C GLY A 338 -0.83 8.64 -23.79
N ARG A 339 0.01 7.77 -23.21
CA ARG A 339 0.16 6.38 -23.65
C ARG A 339 -1.05 5.51 -23.32
N ASP A 340 -1.65 5.71 -22.14
CA ASP A 340 -2.83 4.96 -21.72
C ASP A 340 -4.06 5.27 -22.60
N ALA A 341 -4.14 6.49 -23.18
CA ALA A 341 -5.18 6.84 -24.15
C ALA A 341 -5.02 6.07 -25.48
N ALA A 342 -3.80 6.00 -26.01
CA ALA A 342 -3.52 5.34 -27.28
C ALA A 342 -3.73 3.80 -27.21
N THR A 343 -3.61 3.19 -26.01
CA THR A 343 -3.88 1.76 -25.81
C THR A 343 -5.37 1.46 -25.63
N ALA A 344 -6.16 2.38 -25.10
CA ALA A 344 -7.63 2.21 -24.98
C ALA A 344 -8.32 2.30 -26.34
N ASP A 345 -7.87 3.16 -27.25
CA ASP A 345 -8.43 3.33 -28.62
C ASP A 345 -8.09 2.16 -29.56
N ASN A 346 -7.12 1.31 -29.23
CA ASN A 346 -6.73 0.14 -30.03
C ASN A 346 -7.42 -1.19 -29.63
N VAL A 347 -8.34 -1.16 -28.69
CA VAL A 347 -9.06 -2.35 -28.15
C VAL A 347 -10.56 -2.33 -28.53
N ILE A 348 -10.98 -1.43 -29.40
CA ILE A 348 -12.37 -1.38 -29.95
C ILE A 348 -12.41 -2.05 -31.33
#